data_c0d91e2f316a098fbbd44cdf35d0eaa4
#
_entry.id   c0d91e2f316a098fbbd44cdf35d0eaa4
#
_cell.length_a   1.000
_cell.length_b   1.000
_cell.length_c   1.000
_cell.angle_alpha   90.00
_cell.angle_beta   90.00
_cell.angle_gamma   90.00
#
_symmetry.space_group_name_H-M   'P 1'
#
loop_
_entity.id
_entity.type
_entity.pdbx_description
1 polymer ?
#
loop_
_entity_poly.entity_id
_entity_poly.type
_entity_poly.pdbx_seq_one_letter_code
_entity_poly.pdbx_strand_id
1 'polypeptide(L)'
;MSDEKNNPNCIKIMDLNEIASAIKENLTRKDGKPRICDILDVKVGEWFRIHYPKGTTNPLYINAEGLVERTSGKDRNRKNIGNSVAWAIEHPESVEKVPRFSAADIEDAMTILRWYPQSEAVYRDIQGGLIICDNNHAVQEILKPNVHVLPSIRPGKHVLLQEIIKGAMP
;
A
#
# COMPACT_ATOMS: atom_id res chain seq x y z
N MET A 1 -8.68 44.38 -45.64
CA MET A 1 -9.28 44.13 -44.29
C MET A 1 -10.08 42.85 -44.42
N SER A 2 -9.51 41.75 -44.06
CA SER A 2 -10.14 40.43 -44.11
C SER A 2 -10.24 39.94 -42.68
N ASP A 3 -11.50 39.81 -42.24
CA ASP A 3 -11.89 39.29 -40.90
C ASP A 3 -11.59 37.80 -40.81
N GLU A 4 -10.51 37.45 -40.14
CA GLU A 4 -10.31 36.11 -39.55
C GLU A 4 -11.13 36.01 -38.30
N LYS A 5 -12.42 35.78 -38.41
CA LYS A 5 -13.30 35.51 -37.25
C LYS A 5 -13.84 34.10 -37.29
N ASN A 6 -13.50 33.40 -36.22
CA ASN A 6 -14.18 32.25 -35.64
C ASN A 6 -14.27 30.98 -36.52
N ASN A 7 -13.22 30.20 -36.49
CA ASN A 7 -13.34 28.78 -36.76
C ASN A 7 -13.79 28.07 -35.46
N PRO A 8 -15.04 27.57 -35.34
CA PRO A 8 -15.55 26.91 -34.12
C PRO A 8 -14.91 25.53 -33.87
N ASN A 9 -14.01 25.08 -34.77
CA ASN A 9 -13.33 23.79 -34.64
C ASN A 9 -11.86 23.93 -34.23
N CYS A 10 -11.45 25.07 -33.67
CA CYS A 10 -10.13 25.16 -33.05
C CYS A 10 -10.16 24.37 -31.74
N ILE A 11 -9.79 23.09 -31.78
CA ILE A 11 -9.53 22.27 -30.60
C ILE A 11 -8.39 22.96 -29.87
N LYS A 12 -8.70 23.60 -28.75
CA LYS A 12 -7.69 24.17 -27.86
C LYS A 12 -6.79 23.04 -27.42
N ILE A 13 -5.57 22.97 -27.93
CA ILE A 13 -4.57 22.02 -27.47
C ILE A 13 -4.26 22.44 -26.06
N MET A 14 -4.77 21.67 -25.08
CA MET A 14 -4.44 21.87 -23.66
C MET A 14 -2.95 21.56 -23.47
N ASP A 15 -2.26 22.41 -22.72
CA ASP A 15 -0.89 22.13 -22.30
C ASP A 15 -0.85 20.83 -21.50
N LEU A 16 0.25 20.06 -21.65
CA LEU A 16 0.46 18.81 -20.92
C LEU A 16 0.34 19.01 -19.40
N ASN A 17 0.74 20.17 -18.89
CA ASN A 17 0.58 20.54 -17.49
C ASN A 17 -0.88 20.77 -17.10
N GLU A 18 -1.70 21.37 -17.96
CA GLU A 18 -3.15 21.53 -17.75
C GLU A 18 -3.85 20.17 -17.76
N ILE A 19 -3.46 19.28 -18.68
CA ILE A 19 -3.97 17.91 -18.75
C ILE A 19 -3.58 17.12 -17.48
N ALA A 20 -2.32 17.20 -17.07
CA ALA A 20 -1.84 16.53 -15.87
C ALA A 20 -2.55 17.04 -14.60
N SER A 21 -2.78 18.36 -14.50
CA SER A 21 -3.52 18.95 -13.38
C SER A 21 -4.99 18.51 -13.37
N ALA A 22 -5.66 18.52 -14.52
CA ALA A 22 -7.04 18.08 -14.66
C ALA A 22 -7.21 16.58 -14.34
N ILE A 23 -6.24 15.75 -14.75
CA ILE A 23 -6.21 14.34 -14.39
C ILE A 23 -6.04 14.18 -12.89
N LYS A 24 -5.10 14.90 -12.26
CA LYS A 24 -4.86 14.86 -10.82
C LYS A 24 -6.09 15.29 -10.01
N GLU A 25 -6.75 16.38 -10.40
CA GLU A 25 -8.00 16.84 -9.78
C GLU A 25 -9.13 15.81 -9.90
N ASN A 26 -9.23 15.15 -11.06
CA ASN A 26 -10.24 14.11 -11.27
C ASN A 26 -9.94 12.80 -10.54
N LEU A 27 -8.67 12.50 -10.26
CA LEU A 27 -8.24 11.30 -9.53
C LEU A 27 -8.22 11.48 -8.02
N THR A 28 -8.29 12.73 -7.53
CA THR A 28 -8.21 13.05 -6.10
C THR A 28 -9.49 13.75 -5.66
N ARG A 29 -9.97 13.44 -4.47
CA ARG A 29 -11.10 14.13 -3.84
C ARG A 29 -10.65 15.49 -3.27
N LYS A 30 -11.64 16.34 -2.92
CA LYS A 30 -11.39 17.60 -2.21
C LYS A 30 -10.68 17.42 -0.85
N ASP A 31 -10.82 16.25 -0.22
CA ASP A 31 -10.13 15.87 1.01
C ASP A 31 -8.72 15.29 0.79
N GLY A 32 -8.21 15.31 -0.44
CA GLY A 32 -6.89 14.82 -0.80
C GLY A 32 -6.77 13.30 -0.94
N LYS A 33 -7.87 12.55 -0.75
CA LYS A 33 -7.84 11.08 -0.88
C LYS A 33 -7.99 10.64 -2.33
N PRO A 34 -7.27 9.60 -2.77
CA PRO A 34 -7.45 9.00 -4.09
C PRO A 34 -8.87 8.45 -4.27
N ARG A 35 -9.54 8.80 -5.37
CA ARG A 35 -10.91 8.28 -5.69
C ARG A 35 -10.96 6.77 -5.82
N ILE A 36 -9.89 6.14 -6.24
CA ILE A 36 -9.80 4.68 -6.35
C ILE A 36 -10.02 3.98 -5.01
N CYS A 37 -9.68 4.64 -3.89
CA CYS A 37 -9.92 4.11 -2.55
C CYS A 37 -11.42 3.94 -2.25
N ASP A 38 -12.24 4.90 -2.69
CA ASP A 38 -13.69 4.78 -2.50
C ASP A 38 -14.32 3.73 -3.41
N ILE A 39 -13.84 3.64 -4.66
CA ILE A 39 -14.34 2.67 -5.64
C ILE A 39 -14.09 1.24 -5.17
N LEU A 40 -12.91 0.98 -4.60
CA LEU A 40 -12.53 -0.34 -4.13
C LEU A 40 -12.84 -0.58 -2.64
N ASP A 41 -13.43 0.40 -1.95
CA ASP A 41 -13.69 0.39 -0.51
C ASP A 41 -12.46 0.03 0.33
N VAL A 42 -11.31 0.61 0.00
CA VAL A 42 -10.04 0.39 0.70
C VAL A 42 -9.42 1.72 1.12
N LYS A 43 -8.61 1.72 2.18
CA LYS A 43 -7.88 2.92 2.62
C LYS A 43 -6.49 2.97 1.97
N VAL A 44 -5.90 4.17 1.92
CA VAL A 44 -4.48 4.33 1.54
C VAL A 44 -3.62 3.46 2.46
N GLY A 45 -2.77 2.64 1.86
CA GLY A 45 -1.89 1.71 2.57
C GLY A 45 -2.56 0.43 3.08
N GLU A 46 -3.89 0.30 3.00
CA GLU A 46 -4.61 -0.94 3.32
C GLU A 46 -4.29 -2.01 2.27
N TRP A 47 -4.05 -3.23 2.74
CA TRP A 47 -3.76 -4.34 1.86
C TRP A 47 -5.03 -5.02 1.41
N PHE A 48 -5.12 -5.36 0.12
CA PHE A 48 -6.25 -6.08 -0.46
C PHE A 48 -5.79 -7.03 -1.57
N ARG A 49 -6.65 -7.98 -1.91
CA ARG A 49 -6.53 -8.86 -3.07
C ARG A 49 -7.72 -8.67 -3.98
N ILE A 50 -7.55 -9.01 -5.24
CA ILE A 50 -8.61 -9.01 -6.24
C ILE A 50 -8.78 -10.44 -6.72
N HIS A 51 -10.00 -10.96 -6.58
CA HIS A 51 -10.42 -12.22 -7.13
C HIS A 51 -10.99 -12.00 -8.53
N TYR A 52 -10.46 -12.66 -9.52
CA TYR A 52 -10.92 -12.58 -10.90
C TYR A 52 -11.01 -13.98 -11.52
N PRO A 53 -11.73 -14.18 -12.65
CA PRO A 53 -12.02 -15.52 -13.19
C PRO A 53 -10.80 -16.42 -13.41
N LYS A 54 -9.61 -15.82 -13.59
CA LYS A 54 -8.35 -16.54 -13.82
C LYS A 54 -7.50 -16.75 -12.58
N GLY A 55 -7.97 -16.32 -11.39
CA GLY A 55 -7.24 -16.47 -10.12
C GLY A 55 -7.36 -15.27 -9.19
N THR A 56 -6.39 -15.14 -8.28
CA THR A 56 -6.36 -14.09 -7.27
C THR A 56 -5.02 -13.36 -7.35
N THR A 57 -5.02 -12.05 -7.18
CA THR A 57 -3.78 -11.27 -7.14
C THR A 57 -2.96 -11.58 -5.88
N ASN A 58 -1.65 -11.35 -5.94
CA ASN A 58 -0.88 -11.12 -4.72
C ASN A 58 -1.43 -9.88 -4.01
N PRO A 59 -1.21 -9.72 -2.70
CA PRO A 59 -1.67 -8.54 -1.98
C PRO A 59 -1.18 -7.24 -2.66
N LEU A 60 -2.10 -6.31 -2.80
CA LEU A 60 -1.94 -4.98 -3.38
C LEU A 60 -2.21 -3.93 -2.30
N TYR A 61 -1.78 -2.71 -2.50
CA TYR A 61 -2.19 -1.54 -1.71
C TYR A 61 -2.25 -0.31 -2.62
N ILE A 62 -2.95 0.73 -2.17
CA ILE A 62 -2.99 2.03 -2.85
C ILE A 62 -2.06 2.97 -2.09
N ASN A 63 -1.10 3.60 -2.78
CA ASN A 63 -0.22 4.59 -2.19
C ASN A 63 -0.91 5.97 -2.06
N ALA A 64 -0.23 6.95 -1.48
CA ALA A 64 -0.78 8.29 -1.26
C ALA A 64 -1.11 9.02 -2.57
N GLU A 65 -0.43 8.70 -3.66
CA GLU A 65 -0.67 9.24 -5.00
C GLU A 65 -1.83 8.56 -5.73
N GLY A 66 -2.45 7.53 -5.14
CA GLY A 66 -3.55 6.77 -5.73
C GLY A 66 -3.10 5.69 -6.71
N LEU A 67 -1.82 5.33 -6.71
CA LEU A 67 -1.31 4.24 -7.53
C LEU A 67 -1.47 2.91 -6.81
N VAL A 68 -1.93 1.89 -7.54
CA VAL A 68 -2.03 0.52 -7.02
C VAL A 68 -0.68 -0.16 -7.16
N GLU A 69 -0.14 -0.61 -6.05
CA GLU A 69 1.17 -1.24 -5.96
C GLU A 69 1.08 -2.65 -5.37
N ARG A 70 2.07 -3.48 -5.69
CA ARG A 70 2.21 -4.82 -5.10
C ARG A 70 2.99 -4.75 -3.80
N THR A 71 2.58 -5.55 -2.82
CA THR A 71 3.32 -5.73 -1.58
C THR A 71 4.58 -6.57 -1.79
N SER A 72 4.66 -7.37 -2.87
CA SER A 72 5.81 -8.25 -3.17
C SER A 72 6.10 -8.39 -4.65
N GLY A 73 7.39 -8.49 -4.98
CA GLY A 73 7.89 -8.87 -6.30
C GLY A 73 8.49 -7.71 -7.10
N LYS A 74 9.49 -8.04 -7.93
CA LYS A 74 10.03 -7.13 -8.93
C LYS A 74 8.98 -6.91 -10.02
N ASP A 75 8.81 -5.67 -10.41
CA ASP A 75 7.84 -5.07 -11.31
C ASP A 75 7.85 -5.63 -12.75
N ARG A 76 7.64 -6.92 -12.95
CA ARG A 76 7.62 -7.49 -14.30
C ARG A 76 6.28 -7.46 -15.02
N ASN A 77 5.16 -7.08 -14.35
CA ASN A 77 3.84 -7.15 -14.97
C ASN A 77 2.85 -6.05 -14.52
N ARG A 78 3.20 -4.78 -14.73
CA ARG A 78 2.25 -3.65 -14.53
C ARG A 78 0.95 -3.83 -15.32
N LYS A 79 1.00 -4.43 -16.53
CA LYS A 79 -0.20 -4.70 -17.35
C LYS A 79 -1.21 -5.60 -16.65
N ASN A 80 -0.76 -6.59 -15.87
CA ASN A 80 -1.67 -7.50 -15.18
C ASN A 80 -2.37 -6.85 -13.97
N ILE A 81 -1.72 -5.87 -13.31
CA ILE A 81 -2.37 -5.11 -12.24
C ILE A 81 -3.51 -4.26 -12.83
N GLY A 82 -3.26 -3.56 -13.93
CA GLY A 82 -4.27 -2.72 -14.58
C GLY A 82 -5.53 -3.51 -14.94
N ASN A 83 -5.40 -4.71 -15.51
CA ASN A 83 -6.53 -5.56 -15.84
C ASN A 83 -7.29 -6.04 -14.60
N SER A 84 -6.58 -6.39 -13.52
CA SER A 84 -7.22 -6.81 -12.27
C SER A 84 -7.94 -5.65 -11.58
N VAL A 85 -7.36 -4.45 -11.61
CA VAL A 85 -8.00 -3.24 -11.07
C VAL A 85 -9.22 -2.85 -11.90
N ALA A 86 -9.17 -2.91 -13.23
CA ALA A 86 -10.32 -2.68 -14.09
C ALA A 86 -11.45 -3.66 -13.77
N TRP A 87 -11.13 -4.95 -13.59
CA TRP A 87 -12.08 -5.95 -13.14
C TRP A 87 -12.71 -5.59 -11.79
N ALA A 88 -11.91 -5.19 -10.80
CA ALA A 88 -12.40 -4.83 -9.47
C ALA A 88 -13.29 -3.58 -9.46
N ILE A 89 -13.08 -2.64 -10.39
CA ILE A 89 -13.96 -1.47 -10.57
C ILE A 89 -15.36 -1.89 -11.05
N GLU A 90 -15.43 -2.88 -11.92
CA GLU A 90 -16.69 -3.44 -12.43
C GLU A 90 -17.33 -4.44 -11.45
N HIS A 91 -16.52 -5.06 -10.58
CA HIS A 91 -16.87 -6.10 -9.63
C HIS A 91 -16.32 -5.79 -8.23
N PRO A 92 -16.86 -4.80 -7.50
CA PRO A 92 -16.35 -4.41 -6.18
C PRO A 92 -16.35 -5.55 -5.16
N GLU A 93 -17.28 -6.49 -5.28
CA GLU A 93 -17.35 -7.70 -4.46
C GLU A 93 -16.14 -8.63 -4.62
N SER A 94 -15.33 -8.43 -5.67
CA SER A 94 -14.10 -9.20 -5.91
C SER A 94 -12.93 -8.74 -5.06
N VAL A 95 -13.07 -7.63 -4.32
CA VAL A 95 -12.01 -7.06 -3.48
C VAL A 95 -12.09 -7.66 -2.08
N GLU A 96 -11.04 -8.35 -1.68
CA GLU A 96 -10.87 -8.90 -0.33
C GLU A 96 -9.82 -8.08 0.43
N LYS A 97 -10.18 -7.49 1.57
CA LYS A 97 -9.23 -6.83 2.48
C LYS A 97 -8.35 -7.88 3.14
N VAL A 98 -7.05 -7.70 3.07
CA VAL A 98 -6.08 -8.64 3.60
C VAL A 98 -5.32 -8.00 4.75
N PRO A 99 -5.25 -8.62 5.93
CA PRO A 99 -4.46 -8.07 7.01
C PRO A 99 -2.98 -7.98 6.60
N ARG A 100 -2.36 -6.83 6.89
CA ARG A 100 -0.93 -6.60 6.62
C ARG A 100 -0.03 -7.55 7.41
N PHE A 101 -0.50 -7.92 8.59
CA PHE A 101 0.19 -8.82 9.50
C PHE A 101 -0.68 -10.04 9.78
N SER A 102 -0.06 -11.20 9.89
CA SER A 102 -0.74 -12.44 10.24
C SER A 102 -1.07 -12.49 11.74
N ALA A 103 -1.95 -13.40 12.14
CA ALA A 103 -2.21 -13.67 13.56
C ALA A 103 -0.92 -14.05 14.32
N ALA A 104 0.00 -14.77 13.65
CA ALA A 104 1.30 -15.11 14.23
C ALA A 104 2.17 -13.86 14.46
N ASP A 105 2.21 -12.90 13.51
CA ASP A 105 2.95 -11.65 13.72
C ASP A 105 2.40 -10.84 14.90
N ILE A 106 1.10 -10.88 15.11
CA ILE A 106 0.46 -10.18 16.24
C ILE A 106 0.84 -10.83 17.56
N GLU A 107 0.79 -12.16 17.62
CA GLU A 107 1.19 -12.93 18.81
C GLU A 107 2.67 -12.69 19.12
N ASP A 108 3.52 -12.70 18.10
CA ASP A 108 4.94 -12.38 18.21
C ASP A 108 5.16 -10.97 18.76
N ALA A 109 4.46 -9.97 18.20
CA ALA A 109 4.56 -8.57 18.64
C ALA A 109 4.10 -8.41 20.10
N MET A 110 3.01 -9.06 20.50
CA MET A 110 2.56 -9.06 21.88
C MET A 110 3.55 -9.75 22.81
N THR A 111 4.19 -10.82 22.35
CA THR A 111 5.23 -11.55 23.10
C THR A 111 6.47 -10.67 23.27
N ILE A 112 6.91 -9.97 22.23
CA ILE A 112 8.02 -9.01 22.30
C ILE A 112 7.71 -7.94 23.36
N LEU A 113 6.52 -7.32 23.34
CA LEU A 113 6.14 -6.32 24.34
C LEU A 113 6.07 -6.86 25.76
N ARG A 114 5.75 -8.14 25.93
CA ARG A 114 5.76 -8.79 27.25
C ARG A 114 7.18 -8.97 27.80
N TRP A 115 8.13 -9.33 26.92
CA TRP A 115 9.52 -9.56 27.33
C TRP A 115 10.33 -8.26 27.40
N TYR A 116 10.02 -7.32 26.50
CA TYR A 116 10.68 -6.02 26.37
C TYR A 116 9.64 -4.90 26.39
N PRO A 117 9.11 -4.53 27.58
CA PRO A 117 7.99 -3.58 27.72
C PRO A 117 8.29 -2.17 27.18
N GLN A 118 9.59 -1.81 27.08
CA GLN A 118 10.03 -0.51 26.56
C GLN A 118 10.19 -0.50 25.04
N SER A 119 9.96 -1.64 24.38
CA SER A 119 10.13 -1.73 22.93
C SER A 119 9.01 -1.01 22.20
N GLU A 120 9.39 -0.23 21.20
CA GLU A 120 8.45 0.50 20.34
C GLU A 120 8.44 -0.08 18.93
N ALA A 121 9.59 -0.52 18.42
CA ALA A 121 9.75 -0.91 17.03
C ALA A 121 10.60 -2.16 16.87
N VAL A 122 10.44 -2.76 15.70
CA VAL A 122 11.29 -3.84 15.21
C VAL A 122 11.83 -3.49 13.84
N TYR A 123 13.08 -3.87 13.61
CA TYR A 123 13.76 -3.72 12.33
C TYR A 123 14.29 -5.06 11.88
N ARG A 124 13.97 -5.49 10.66
CA ARG A 124 14.61 -6.68 10.08
C ARG A 124 15.77 -6.23 9.20
N ASP A 125 16.98 -6.65 9.57
CA ASP A 125 18.18 -6.32 8.80
C ASP A 125 18.20 -7.02 7.43
N ILE A 126 19.17 -6.67 6.60
CA ILE A 126 19.30 -7.24 5.25
C ILE A 126 19.70 -8.72 5.25
N GLN A 127 20.23 -9.23 6.36
CA GLN A 127 20.61 -10.63 6.56
C GLN A 127 19.46 -11.45 7.15
N GLY A 128 18.35 -10.81 7.49
CA GLY A 128 17.15 -11.43 8.06
C GLY A 128 17.12 -11.48 9.59
N GLY A 129 18.12 -10.91 10.28
CA GLY A 129 18.11 -10.73 11.72
C GLY A 129 17.01 -9.74 12.14
N LEU A 130 16.37 -9.99 13.28
CA LEU A 130 15.36 -9.09 13.82
C LEU A 130 15.96 -8.30 14.99
N ILE A 131 15.93 -6.99 14.91
CA ILE A 131 16.42 -6.06 15.90
C ILE A 131 15.21 -5.42 16.58
N ILE A 132 15.15 -5.50 17.89
CA ILE A 132 14.10 -4.93 18.74
C ILE A 132 14.64 -3.63 19.32
N CYS A 133 13.94 -2.52 19.13
CA CYS A 133 14.35 -1.19 19.56
C CYS A 133 13.31 -0.54 20.48
N ASP A 134 13.79 0.28 21.40
CA ASP A 134 12.95 1.15 22.24
C ASP A 134 12.60 2.47 21.51
N ASN A 135 11.90 3.36 22.21
CA ASN A 135 11.48 4.68 21.71
C ASN A 135 12.66 5.64 21.42
N ASN A 136 13.85 5.35 21.93
CA ASN A 136 15.06 6.12 21.64
C ASN A 136 15.92 5.47 20.54
N HIS A 137 15.38 4.48 19.84
CA HIS A 137 16.09 3.63 18.89
C HIS A 137 17.26 2.82 19.49
N ALA A 138 17.34 2.72 20.83
CA ALA A 138 18.31 1.87 21.47
C ALA A 138 17.92 0.39 21.29
N VAL A 139 18.91 -0.42 20.91
CA VAL A 139 18.72 -1.85 20.70
C VAL A 139 18.49 -2.56 22.03
N GLN A 140 17.35 -3.21 22.15
CA GLN A 140 17.00 -4.04 23.30
C GLN A 140 17.45 -5.48 23.11
N GLU A 141 17.29 -6.01 21.88
CA GLU A 141 17.64 -7.39 21.57
C GLU A 141 17.92 -7.54 20.06
N ILE A 142 18.77 -8.49 19.70
CA ILE A 142 19.05 -8.89 18.31
C ILE A 142 18.80 -10.40 18.19
N LEU A 143 17.75 -10.75 17.44
CA LEU A 143 17.44 -12.14 17.12
C LEU A 143 18.14 -12.58 15.85
N LYS A 144 18.70 -13.79 15.85
CA LYS A 144 19.45 -14.35 14.71
C LYS A 144 18.57 -14.50 13.46
N PRO A 145 19.15 -14.51 12.25
CA PRO A 145 18.42 -14.55 10.96
C PRO A 145 17.44 -15.72 10.81
N ASN A 146 17.64 -16.82 11.51
CA ASN A 146 16.83 -18.04 11.35
C ASN A 146 15.62 -18.11 12.31
N VAL A 147 15.31 -17.03 13.01
CA VAL A 147 14.16 -16.99 13.92
C VAL A 147 12.91 -16.61 13.13
N HIS A 148 11.90 -17.49 13.17
CA HIS A 148 10.60 -17.27 12.51
C HIS A 148 9.68 -16.33 13.31
N VAL A 149 10.24 -15.27 13.89
CA VAL A 149 9.50 -14.21 14.60
C VAL A 149 9.16 -13.11 13.63
N LEU A 150 7.92 -12.66 13.62
CA LEU A 150 7.42 -11.61 12.72
C LEU A 150 7.72 -11.87 11.23
N PRO A 151 7.31 -13.02 10.68
CA PRO A 151 7.71 -13.44 9.32
C PRO A 151 7.25 -12.48 8.21
N SER A 152 6.20 -11.69 8.44
CA SER A 152 5.71 -10.72 7.46
C SER A 152 6.58 -9.47 7.33
N ILE A 153 7.52 -9.24 8.27
CA ILE A 153 8.46 -8.11 8.18
C ILE A 153 9.62 -8.49 7.26
N ARG A 154 9.78 -7.75 6.17
CA ARG A 154 10.83 -8.00 5.19
C ARG A 154 12.17 -7.42 5.60
N PRO A 155 13.27 -7.99 5.09
CA PRO A 155 14.60 -7.40 5.23
C PRO A 155 14.63 -5.92 4.78
N GLY A 156 15.32 -5.09 5.56
CA GLY A 156 15.40 -3.65 5.37
C GLY A 156 14.17 -2.86 5.80
N LYS A 157 13.19 -3.48 6.48
CA LYS A 157 11.98 -2.80 6.94
C LYS A 157 11.97 -2.59 8.45
N HIS A 158 11.56 -1.39 8.84
CA HIS A 158 11.27 -0.95 10.19
C HIS A 158 9.75 -0.87 10.37
N VAL A 159 9.22 -1.38 11.47
CA VAL A 159 7.79 -1.41 11.76
C VAL A 159 7.57 -1.16 13.26
N LEU A 160 6.59 -0.33 13.60
CA LEU A 160 6.18 -0.13 14.98
C LEU A 160 5.38 -1.35 15.46
N LEU A 161 5.66 -1.83 16.67
CA LEU A 161 4.94 -2.97 17.26
C LEU A 161 3.43 -2.68 17.38
N GLN A 162 3.07 -1.43 17.68
CA GLN A 162 1.67 -1.00 17.74
C GLN A 162 0.96 -1.04 16.37
N GLU A 163 1.69 -0.85 15.25
CA GLU A 163 1.09 -1.02 13.90
C GLU A 163 0.75 -2.48 13.62
N ILE A 164 1.61 -3.40 14.08
CA ILE A 164 1.36 -4.84 13.93
C ILE A 164 0.10 -5.23 14.69
N ILE A 165 0.00 -4.80 15.94
CA ILE A 165 -1.13 -5.16 16.84
C ILE A 165 -2.43 -4.51 16.34
N LYS A 166 -2.40 -3.22 15.97
CA LYS A 166 -3.59 -2.50 15.48
C LYS A 166 -4.05 -2.93 14.09
N GLY A 167 -3.13 -3.42 13.25
CA GLY A 167 -3.47 -3.95 11.92
C GLY A 167 -4.33 -5.22 11.94
N ALA A 168 -4.55 -5.79 13.13
CA ALA A 168 -5.42 -6.93 13.37
C ALA A 168 -6.83 -6.56 13.85
N MET A 169 -7.06 -5.30 14.18
CA MET A 169 -8.41 -4.88 14.61
C MET A 169 -9.26 -4.57 13.38
N PRO A 170 -10.44 -5.20 13.25
CA PRO A 170 -11.41 -4.90 12.21
C PRO A 170 -11.93 -3.46 12.29
#